data_7a0b26b19417ee3e17d0b693db31ae91
#
_entry.id   7a0b26b19417ee3e17d0b693db31ae91
#
_cell.length_a   1.000
_cell.length_b   1.000
_cell.length_c   1.000
_cell.angle_alpha   90.00
_cell.angle_beta   90.00
_cell.angle_gamma   90.00
#
_symmetry.space_group_name_H-M   'P 1'
#
loop_
_entity.id
_entity.type
_entity.pdbx_description
1 polymer ?
#
loop_
_entity_poly.entity_id
_entity_poly.type
_entity_poly.pdbx_seq_one_letter_code
_entity_poly.pdbx_strand_id
1 'polypeptide(L)'
;MKQVLFAAFILLFLSGCSLFLSEPRVAVKDVAVTGFGADGVDIELLLGVTNENSFALSLTGYSYDLQVLALPLTTGGDRRRIEFPGGATTDVRLPFRVPFRSVMEILKRHPDPAAIPYRLTGSLEVETPLGLTLVPVSSTGTFSVPQRYRPAEILKGFTEVINGLRR
;
A
#
# COMPACT_ATOMS: atom_id res chain seq x y z
N MET A 1 -27.49 -22.44 -46.06
CA MET A 1 -27.71 -22.82 -44.66
C MET A 1 -26.44 -23.34 -43.96
N LYS A 2 -25.69 -24.31 -44.55
CA LYS A 2 -24.44 -24.83 -43.91
C LYS A 2 -23.33 -23.78 -43.71
N GLN A 3 -23.17 -22.83 -44.65
CA GLN A 3 -22.19 -21.76 -44.54
C GLN A 3 -22.51 -20.74 -43.44
N VAL A 4 -23.79 -20.45 -43.22
CA VAL A 4 -24.23 -19.54 -42.14
C VAL A 4 -24.03 -20.16 -40.76
N LEU A 5 -24.28 -21.47 -40.64
CA LEU A 5 -24.01 -22.22 -39.39
C LEU A 5 -22.51 -22.28 -39.08
N PHE A 6 -21.66 -22.43 -40.07
CA PHE A 6 -20.20 -22.45 -39.93
C PHE A 6 -19.64 -21.08 -39.52
N ALA A 7 -20.18 -20.00 -40.15
CA ALA A 7 -19.82 -18.63 -39.79
C ALA A 7 -20.28 -18.27 -38.35
N ALA A 8 -21.48 -18.70 -37.95
CA ALA A 8 -21.97 -18.50 -36.57
C ALA A 8 -21.14 -19.28 -35.55
N PHE A 9 -20.67 -20.47 -35.90
CA PHE A 9 -19.80 -21.29 -35.04
C PHE A 9 -18.41 -20.66 -34.85
N ILE A 10 -17.83 -20.08 -35.92
CA ILE A 10 -16.56 -19.35 -35.85
C ILE A 10 -16.71 -18.06 -35.03
N LEU A 11 -17.81 -17.34 -35.13
CA LEU A 11 -18.09 -16.15 -34.32
C LEU A 11 -18.22 -16.45 -32.81
N LEU A 12 -18.70 -17.62 -32.44
CA LEU A 12 -18.78 -18.09 -31.05
C LEU A 12 -17.41 -18.43 -30.46
N PHE A 13 -16.43 -18.83 -31.28
CA PHE A 13 -15.06 -19.07 -30.83
C PHE A 13 -14.20 -17.79 -30.74
N LEU A 14 -14.62 -16.71 -31.39
CA LEU A 14 -13.97 -15.39 -31.35
C LEU A 14 -14.38 -14.56 -30.13
N SER A 15 -15.34 -15.01 -29.31
CA SER A 15 -15.54 -14.54 -27.93
C SER A 15 -14.40 -15.06 -27.06
N GLY A 16 -13.16 -14.79 -27.51
CA GLY A 16 -11.94 -15.08 -26.77
C GLY A 16 -12.08 -14.54 -25.37
N CYS A 17 -11.90 -15.41 -24.38
CA CYS A 17 -11.63 -15.02 -23.02
C CYS A 17 -10.52 -13.98 -23.04
N SER A 18 -10.87 -12.71 -23.11
CA SER A 18 -9.94 -11.66 -22.71
C SER A 18 -9.61 -12.00 -21.27
N LEU A 19 -8.40 -12.47 -21.05
CA LEU A 19 -7.81 -12.57 -19.71
C LEU A 19 -7.73 -11.12 -19.20
N PHE A 20 -8.86 -10.61 -18.71
CA PHE A 20 -8.89 -9.34 -18.03
C PHE A 20 -8.11 -9.53 -16.73
N LEU A 21 -6.89 -9.02 -16.74
CA LEU A 21 -6.13 -8.87 -15.52
C LEU A 21 -6.85 -7.83 -14.64
N SER A 22 -7.48 -8.29 -13.57
CA SER A 22 -8.05 -7.41 -12.56
C SER A 22 -6.93 -6.80 -11.75
N GLU A 23 -6.97 -5.48 -11.57
CA GLU A 23 -6.01 -4.76 -10.74
C GLU A 23 -6.10 -5.25 -9.29
N PRO A 24 -4.98 -5.58 -8.64
CA PRO A 24 -4.99 -5.95 -7.24
C PRO A 24 -5.50 -4.80 -6.37
N ARG A 25 -6.34 -5.12 -5.39
CA ARG A 25 -6.75 -4.13 -4.39
C ARG A 25 -5.70 -4.01 -3.31
N VAL A 26 -5.28 -2.78 -3.03
CA VAL A 26 -4.31 -2.48 -1.98
C VAL A 26 -5.00 -1.68 -0.88
N ALA A 27 -4.88 -2.15 0.36
CA ALA A 27 -5.41 -1.47 1.54
C ALA A 27 -4.33 -1.38 2.61
N VAL A 28 -4.22 -0.24 3.28
CA VAL A 28 -3.37 -0.08 4.46
C VAL A 28 -4.08 -0.74 5.64
N LYS A 29 -3.45 -1.77 6.23
CA LYS A 29 -3.97 -2.49 7.41
C LYS A 29 -3.45 -1.88 8.71
N ASP A 30 -2.17 -1.51 8.74
CA ASP A 30 -1.51 -0.97 9.93
C ASP A 30 -0.36 -0.04 9.56
N VAL A 31 0.00 0.83 10.51
CA VAL A 31 1.14 1.75 10.44
C VAL A 31 1.91 1.64 11.74
N ALA A 32 3.17 1.24 11.68
CA ALA A 32 4.04 1.12 12.84
C ALA A 32 5.25 2.03 12.73
N VAL A 33 5.61 2.68 13.83
CA VAL A 33 6.93 3.33 13.98
C VAL A 33 7.90 2.25 14.43
N THR A 34 8.92 1.99 13.62
CA THR A 34 9.91 0.94 13.87
C THR A 34 11.22 1.47 14.43
N GLY A 35 11.48 2.79 14.28
CA GLY A 35 12.69 3.40 14.80
C GLY A 35 12.75 4.90 14.59
N PHE A 36 13.81 5.49 15.17
CA PHE A 36 14.16 6.89 15.00
C PHE A 36 15.62 6.97 14.55
N GLY A 37 15.84 7.53 13.37
CA GLY A 37 17.17 7.81 12.85
C GLY A 37 17.61 9.23 13.16
N ALA A 38 18.80 9.62 12.69
CA ALA A 38 19.35 10.96 12.89
C ALA A 38 18.54 12.05 12.15
N ASP A 39 17.92 11.71 11.04
CA ASP A 39 17.25 12.62 10.09
C ASP A 39 15.76 12.37 9.91
N GLY A 40 15.21 11.32 10.52
CA GLY A 40 13.82 10.95 10.32
C GLY A 40 13.33 9.81 11.20
N VAL A 41 12.10 9.43 10.94
CA VAL A 41 11.37 8.34 11.61
C VAL A 41 11.25 7.17 10.64
N ASP A 42 11.63 5.99 11.09
CA ASP A 42 11.43 4.74 10.36
C ASP A 42 10.00 4.23 10.59
N ILE A 43 9.28 4.05 9.51
CA ILE A 43 7.88 3.63 9.51
C ILE A 43 7.75 2.35 8.67
N GLU A 44 6.90 1.45 9.11
CA GLU A 44 6.50 0.28 8.35
C GLU A 44 4.99 0.33 8.11
N LEU A 45 4.58 0.27 6.83
CA LEU A 45 3.19 0.03 6.47
C LEU A 45 2.95 -1.47 6.30
N LEU A 46 1.90 -1.97 6.90
CA LEU A 46 1.35 -3.28 6.59
C LEU A 46 0.23 -3.10 5.56
N LEU A 47 0.48 -3.57 4.35
CA LEU A 47 -0.47 -3.53 3.25
C LEU A 47 -1.13 -4.89 3.07
N GLY A 48 -2.45 -4.93 2.91
CA GLY A 48 -3.16 -6.06 2.39
C GLY A 48 -3.32 -5.93 0.89
N VAL A 49 -2.71 -6.84 0.11
CA VAL A 49 -2.82 -6.88 -1.34
C VAL A 49 -3.71 -8.04 -1.73
N THR A 50 -4.91 -7.75 -2.23
CA THR A 50 -5.88 -8.76 -2.66
C THR A 50 -5.78 -8.97 -4.17
N ASN A 51 -5.44 -10.19 -4.58
CA ASN A 51 -5.48 -10.61 -5.97
C ASN A 51 -6.88 -11.15 -6.30
N GLU A 52 -7.68 -10.39 -7.05
CA GLU A 52 -9.03 -10.79 -7.45
C GLU A 52 -9.06 -11.72 -8.67
N ASN A 53 -7.89 -12.00 -9.27
CA ASN A 53 -7.79 -12.94 -10.38
C ASN A 53 -7.91 -14.39 -9.86
N SER A 54 -8.38 -15.28 -10.71
CA SER A 54 -8.45 -16.73 -10.40
C SER A 54 -7.10 -17.44 -10.44
N PHE A 55 -6.02 -16.74 -10.84
CA PHE A 55 -4.65 -17.26 -10.96
C PHE A 55 -3.69 -16.45 -10.12
N ALA A 56 -2.55 -17.06 -9.78
CA ALA A 56 -1.51 -16.39 -9.03
C ALA A 56 -0.80 -15.33 -9.88
N LEU A 57 -0.43 -14.22 -9.25
CA LEU A 57 0.41 -13.17 -9.80
C LEU A 57 1.79 -13.23 -9.13
N SER A 58 2.85 -13.28 -9.92
CA SER A 58 4.22 -13.16 -9.41
C SER A 58 4.70 -11.72 -9.55
N LEU A 59 4.77 -10.99 -8.44
CA LEU A 59 5.37 -9.67 -8.40
C LEU A 59 6.89 -9.81 -8.58
N THR A 60 7.48 -9.03 -9.47
CA THR A 60 8.94 -8.97 -9.70
C THR A 60 9.54 -7.65 -9.26
N GLY A 61 8.70 -6.61 -9.19
CA GLY A 61 9.08 -5.27 -8.76
C GLY A 61 7.87 -4.42 -8.43
N TYR A 62 8.09 -3.36 -7.69
CA TYR A 62 7.05 -2.37 -7.40
C TYR A 62 7.65 -0.98 -7.23
N SER A 63 6.83 0.04 -7.52
CA SER A 63 7.11 1.43 -7.18
C SER A 63 5.90 2.04 -6.45
N TYR A 64 6.15 3.03 -5.61
CA TYR A 64 5.09 3.71 -4.88
C TYR A 64 5.40 5.20 -4.66
N ASP A 65 4.33 5.99 -4.56
CA ASP A 65 4.28 7.36 -4.06
C ASP A 65 3.23 7.41 -2.95
N LEU A 66 3.65 7.82 -1.76
CA LEU A 66 2.78 7.96 -0.60
C LEU A 66 2.65 9.43 -0.25
N GLN A 67 1.41 9.89 -0.20
CA GLN A 67 1.03 11.23 0.24
C GLN A 67 0.19 11.14 1.52
N VAL A 68 0.42 12.07 2.42
CA VAL A 68 -0.36 12.24 3.66
C VAL A 68 -0.80 13.69 3.75
N LEU A 69 -2.10 13.94 3.97
CA LEU A 69 -2.67 15.30 3.96
C LEU A 69 -2.39 16.05 2.65
N ALA A 70 -2.34 15.34 1.52
CA ALA A 70 -1.93 15.86 0.21
C ALA A 70 -0.48 16.41 0.17
N LEU A 71 0.36 16.10 1.16
CA LEU A 71 1.79 16.36 1.13
C LEU A 71 2.53 15.10 0.66
N PRO A 72 3.52 15.22 -0.23
CA PRO A 72 4.39 14.10 -0.57
C PRO A 72 5.17 13.67 0.68
N LEU A 73 5.01 12.40 1.06
CA LEU A 73 5.68 11.86 2.24
C LEU A 73 6.92 11.09 1.86
N THR A 74 6.80 10.15 0.93
CA THR A 74 7.90 9.33 0.44
C THR A 74 7.55 8.70 -0.90
N THR A 75 8.57 8.44 -1.69
CA THR A 75 8.51 7.63 -2.91
C THR A 75 9.55 6.53 -2.82
N GLY A 76 9.29 5.41 -3.44
CA GLY A 76 10.25 4.31 -3.43
C GLY A 76 9.84 3.17 -4.33
N GLY A 77 10.59 2.09 -4.25
CA GLY A 77 10.35 0.87 -4.97
C GLY A 77 11.41 -0.17 -4.64
N ASP A 78 11.12 -1.41 -4.98
CA ASP A 78 12.06 -2.51 -4.79
C ASP A 78 11.81 -3.57 -5.87
N ARG A 79 12.82 -4.39 -6.13
CA ARG A 79 12.73 -5.59 -6.97
C ARG A 79 12.81 -6.81 -6.07
N ARG A 80 11.64 -7.36 -5.76
CA ARG A 80 11.51 -8.53 -4.91
C ARG A 80 10.41 -9.43 -5.44
N ARG A 81 10.70 -10.72 -5.55
CA ARG A 81 9.68 -11.69 -5.95
C ARG A 81 8.74 -11.96 -4.78
N ILE A 82 7.46 -11.65 -4.98
CA ILE A 82 6.38 -11.98 -4.05
C ILE A 82 5.28 -12.64 -4.87
N GLU A 83 4.75 -13.74 -4.37
CA GLU A 83 3.63 -14.43 -5.00
C GLU A 83 2.31 -14.01 -4.33
N PHE A 84 1.33 -13.63 -5.15
CA PHE A 84 -0.03 -13.32 -4.74
C PHE A 84 -0.94 -14.42 -5.27
N PRO A 85 -1.34 -15.40 -4.45
CA PRO A 85 -2.24 -16.46 -4.88
C PRO A 85 -3.57 -15.89 -5.36
N GLY A 86 -4.18 -16.56 -6.34
CA GLY A 86 -5.48 -16.15 -6.90
C GLY A 86 -6.58 -16.17 -5.83
N GLY A 87 -7.44 -15.16 -5.82
CA GLY A 87 -8.54 -15.01 -4.88
C GLY A 87 -8.11 -14.76 -3.42
N ALA A 88 -6.83 -14.51 -3.15
CA ALA A 88 -6.31 -14.37 -1.81
C ALA A 88 -5.79 -12.96 -1.50
N THR A 89 -5.68 -12.64 -0.22
CA THR A 89 -5.02 -11.44 0.29
C THR A 89 -3.67 -11.80 0.89
N THR A 90 -2.61 -11.14 0.41
CA THR A 90 -1.24 -11.30 0.91
C THR A 90 -0.83 -10.05 1.67
N ASP A 91 -0.23 -10.24 2.84
CA ASP A 91 0.29 -9.14 3.64
C ASP A 91 1.70 -8.76 3.18
N VAL A 92 1.90 -7.50 2.84
CA VAL A 92 3.17 -6.94 2.39
C VAL A 92 3.62 -5.85 3.35
N ARG A 93 4.84 -5.98 3.88
CA ARG A 93 5.47 -4.95 4.72
C ARG A 93 6.30 -4.01 3.86
N LEU A 94 6.01 -2.73 3.98
CA LEU A 94 6.65 -1.67 3.25
C LEU A 94 7.38 -0.73 4.22
N PRO A 95 8.69 -0.95 4.46
CA PRO A 95 9.48 -0.06 5.30
C PRO A 95 9.89 1.19 4.52
N PHE A 96 9.85 2.35 5.17
CA PHE A 96 10.36 3.60 4.62
C PHE A 96 10.72 4.58 5.73
N ARG A 97 11.52 5.58 5.39
CA ARG A 97 11.92 6.65 6.30
C ARG A 97 11.20 7.95 5.95
N VAL A 98 10.63 8.58 6.96
CA VAL A 98 10.01 9.91 6.86
C VAL A 98 10.95 10.94 7.46
N PRO A 99 11.46 11.89 6.69
CA PRO A 99 12.30 12.96 7.23
C PRO A 99 11.57 13.78 8.28
N PHE A 100 12.25 14.23 9.33
CA PHE A 100 11.64 15.05 10.39
C PHE A 100 10.96 16.29 9.85
N ARG A 101 11.49 16.90 8.78
CA ARG A 101 10.85 18.04 8.10
C ARG A 101 9.43 17.72 7.63
N SER A 102 9.22 16.54 7.04
CA SER A 102 7.90 16.08 6.56
C SER A 102 6.96 15.79 7.72
N VAL A 103 7.47 15.21 8.81
CA VAL A 103 6.70 15.03 10.06
C VAL A 103 6.24 16.37 10.60
N MET A 104 7.13 17.36 10.66
CA MET A 104 6.79 18.72 11.12
C MET A 104 5.76 19.42 10.23
N GLU A 105 5.86 19.26 8.91
CA GLU A 105 4.86 19.81 7.97
C GLU A 105 3.46 19.19 8.19
N ILE A 106 3.41 17.89 8.47
CA ILE A 106 2.15 17.21 8.82
C ILE A 106 1.60 17.74 10.13
N LEU A 107 2.43 17.84 11.18
CA LEU A 107 2.01 18.31 12.51
C LEU A 107 1.51 19.76 12.50
N LYS A 108 2.10 20.64 11.67
CA LYS A 108 1.62 22.03 11.50
C LYS A 108 0.17 22.12 10.97
N ARG A 109 -0.32 21.09 10.30
CA ARG A 109 -1.69 21.02 9.81
C ARG A 109 -2.70 20.56 10.86
N HIS A 110 -2.25 20.23 12.07
CA HIS A 110 -3.06 19.77 13.21
C HIS A 110 -4.05 18.66 12.79
N PRO A 111 -3.58 17.57 12.16
CA PRO A 111 -4.48 16.50 11.72
C PRO A 111 -5.14 15.84 12.91
N ASP A 112 -6.36 15.32 12.69
CA ASP A 112 -6.96 14.40 13.64
C ASP A 112 -6.14 13.09 13.66
N PRO A 113 -5.47 12.74 14.75
CA PRO A 113 -4.64 11.54 14.81
C PRO A 113 -5.46 10.25 14.70
N ALA A 114 -6.79 10.30 14.81
CA ALA A 114 -7.67 9.15 14.64
C ALA A 114 -8.03 8.89 13.17
N ALA A 115 -7.86 9.89 12.27
CA ALA A 115 -8.32 9.79 10.88
C ALA A 115 -7.44 10.60 9.93
N ILE A 116 -6.16 10.27 9.83
CA ILE A 116 -5.22 10.95 8.93
C ILE A 116 -5.41 10.46 7.50
N PRO A 117 -5.79 11.32 6.54
CA PRO A 117 -6.00 10.92 5.16
C PRO A 117 -4.68 10.63 4.46
N TYR A 118 -4.66 9.56 3.67
CA TYR A 118 -3.54 9.18 2.83
C TYR A 118 -3.97 8.91 1.38
N ARG A 119 -3.02 9.01 0.48
CA ARG A 119 -3.09 8.52 -0.90
C ARG A 119 -1.82 7.75 -1.19
N LEU A 120 -1.97 6.51 -1.59
CA LEU A 120 -0.90 5.64 -2.07
C LEU A 120 -1.17 5.37 -3.55
N THR A 121 -0.22 5.71 -4.40
CA THR A 121 -0.22 5.37 -5.83
C THR A 121 1.06 4.66 -6.17
N GLY A 122 1.04 3.85 -7.24
CA GLY A 122 2.22 3.11 -7.63
C GLY A 122 1.98 2.20 -8.80
N SER A 123 2.93 1.33 -9.07
CA SER A 123 2.83 0.27 -10.06
C SER A 123 3.45 -1.02 -9.55
N LEU A 124 2.85 -2.14 -9.94
CA LEU A 124 3.37 -3.48 -9.70
C LEU A 124 3.85 -4.05 -11.03
N GLU A 125 5.10 -4.51 -11.07
CA GLU A 125 5.61 -5.33 -12.18
C GLU A 125 5.22 -6.77 -11.89
N VAL A 126 4.26 -7.30 -12.64
CA VAL A 126 3.76 -8.67 -12.46
C VAL A 126 4.11 -9.54 -13.64
N GLU A 127 4.56 -10.75 -13.36
CA GLU A 127 4.74 -11.80 -14.34
C GLU A 127 3.41 -12.53 -14.51
N THR A 128 2.92 -12.55 -15.75
CA THR A 128 1.69 -13.23 -16.15
C THR A 128 2.04 -14.28 -17.21
N PRO A 129 1.14 -15.20 -17.55
CA PRO A 129 1.33 -16.13 -18.67
C PRO A 129 1.59 -15.45 -20.01
N LEU A 130 1.25 -14.16 -20.14
CA LEU A 130 1.45 -13.35 -21.35
C LEU A 130 2.74 -12.50 -21.30
N GLY A 131 3.52 -12.59 -20.21
CA GLY A 131 4.75 -11.84 -19.99
C GLY A 131 4.65 -10.83 -18.83
N LEU A 132 5.65 -9.96 -18.74
CA LEU A 132 5.70 -8.89 -17.74
C LEU A 132 4.70 -7.79 -18.07
N THR A 133 3.91 -7.41 -17.08
CA THR A 133 2.90 -6.36 -17.19
C THR A 133 3.02 -5.40 -16.03
N LEU A 134 2.89 -4.10 -16.29
CA LEU A 134 2.80 -3.07 -15.26
C LEU A 134 1.33 -2.87 -14.90
N VAL A 135 1.01 -3.13 -13.63
CA VAL A 135 -0.34 -2.95 -13.09
C VAL A 135 -0.34 -1.71 -12.20
N PRO A 136 -1.07 -0.65 -12.56
CA PRO A 136 -1.20 0.51 -11.71
C PRO A 136 -1.98 0.16 -10.43
N VAL A 137 -1.60 0.74 -9.32
CA VAL A 137 -2.32 0.59 -8.06
C VAL A 137 -2.59 1.96 -7.46
N SER A 138 -3.78 2.12 -6.89
CA SER A 138 -4.17 3.34 -6.20
C SER A 138 -5.03 2.97 -5.00
N SER A 139 -4.70 3.56 -3.86
CA SER A 139 -5.47 3.41 -2.63
C SER A 139 -5.57 4.75 -1.92
N THR A 140 -6.76 5.08 -1.47
CA THR A 140 -7.02 6.27 -0.65
C THR A 140 -7.80 5.86 0.58
N GLY A 141 -7.55 6.51 1.69
CA GLY A 141 -8.25 6.19 2.93
C GLY A 141 -7.77 7.07 4.07
N THR A 142 -8.07 6.62 5.27
CA THR A 142 -7.55 7.22 6.50
C THR A 142 -6.87 6.13 7.32
N PHE A 143 -5.80 6.49 8.03
CA PHE A 143 -5.22 5.65 9.06
C PHE A 143 -5.26 6.38 10.41
N SER A 144 -5.29 5.61 11.49
CA SER A 144 -5.17 6.17 12.84
C SER A 144 -3.76 5.98 13.37
N VAL A 145 -3.19 7.05 13.93
CA VAL A 145 -1.94 6.92 14.70
C VAL A 145 -2.23 6.12 15.96
N PRO A 146 -1.53 4.99 16.21
CA PRO A 146 -1.69 4.23 17.43
C PRO A 146 -1.54 5.12 18.66
N GLN A 147 -2.34 4.90 19.68
CA GLN A 147 -2.42 5.78 20.88
C GLN A 147 -1.04 6.07 21.48
N ARG A 148 -0.18 5.05 21.56
CA ARG A 148 1.20 5.18 22.10
C ARG A 148 2.09 6.21 21.38
N TYR A 149 1.75 6.56 20.14
CA TYR A 149 2.51 7.55 19.32
C TYR A 149 1.80 8.90 19.23
N ARG A 150 0.67 9.07 19.91
CA ARG A 150 -0.03 10.37 19.93
C ARG A 150 0.70 11.34 20.85
N PRO A 151 0.81 12.63 20.49
CA PRO A 151 1.56 13.61 21.27
C PRO A 151 1.14 13.68 22.74
N ALA A 152 -0.15 13.56 23.02
CA ALA A 152 -0.68 13.59 24.39
C ALA A 152 -0.17 12.41 25.23
N GLU A 153 -0.05 11.22 24.66
CA GLU A 153 0.45 10.04 25.40
C GLU A 153 1.96 10.08 25.59
N ILE A 154 2.68 10.61 24.60
CA ILE A 154 4.13 10.84 24.72
C ILE A 154 4.40 11.84 25.85
N LEU A 155 3.65 12.95 25.92
CA LEU A 155 3.79 13.93 26.99
C LEU A 155 3.45 13.37 28.38
N LYS A 156 2.42 12.52 28.49
CA LYS A 156 2.10 11.81 29.75
C LYS A 156 3.28 10.94 30.21
N GLY A 157 3.84 10.12 29.31
CA GLY A 157 4.99 9.28 29.63
C GLY A 157 6.18 10.09 30.14
N PHE A 158 6.48 11.24 29.55
CA PHE A 158 7.52 12.15 30.04
C PHE A 158 7.20 12.70 31.44
N THR A 159 5.96 13.09 31.69
CA THR A 159 5.53 13.62 32.99
C THR A 159 5.63 12.57 34.09
N GLU A 160 5.26 11.32 33.78
CA GLU A 160 5.36 10.21 34.73
C GLU A 160 6.81 9.87 35.09
N VAL A 161 7.73 9.89 34.08
CA VAL A 161 9.17 9.67 34.30
C VAL A 161 9.75 10.78 35.18
N ILE A 162 9.44 12.05 34.92
CA ILE A 162 9.92 13.19 35.72
C ILE A 162 9.39 13.11 37.15
N ASN A 163 8.13 12.75 37.34
CA ASN A 163 7.54 12.60 38.66
C ASN A 163 8.10 11.38 39.42
N GLY A 164 8.47 10.32 38.73
CA GLY A 164 9.14 9.15 39.28
C GLY A 164 10.57 9.42 39.77
N LEU A 165 11.30 10.34 39.09
CA LEU A 165 12.66 10.75 39.49
C LEU A 165 12.70 11.75 40.68
N ARG A 166 11.54 12.32 41.03
CA ARG A 166 11.40 13.25 42.18
C ARG A 166 11.05 12.57 43.52
N ARG A 167 10.90 11.27 43.53
CA ARG A 167 10.68 10.46 44.73
C ARG A 167 11.93 9.70 45.09
#